data_4d9a94030c45739914bc5fcb13d77484
#
_entry.id   4d9a94030c45739914bc5fcb13d77484
#
_cell.length_a   1.000
_cell.length_b   1.000
_cell.length_c   1.000
_cell.angle_alpha   90.00
_cell.angle_beta   90.00
_cell.angle_gamma   90.00
#
_symmetry.space_group_name_H-M   'P 1'
#
loop_
_entity.id
_entity.type
_entity.pdbx_description
1 polymer ?
#
loop_
_entity_poly.entity_id
_entity_poly.type
_entity_poly.pdbx_seq_one_letter_code
_entity_poly.pdbx_strand_id
1 'polypeptide(L)'
;MEVLKKLFERQFHVPVERVDPLQGQLGGSGRKIIRLSGQQPGAKISAIGVLYNVREENVAFLEFSRHFLRHGLPVPKIYAEDLDHGAYLEEDFGDTTLFEFLSEHRNGATIAPDAVAAYRKVVAVLPRFQVEAGRDLNYKVCYPRGSRWSCKAEITIHS
;
A
#
# COMPACT_ATOMS: atom_id res chain seq x y z
N MET A 1 -15.12 11.80 1.88
CA MET A 1 -14.18 12.71 1.18
C MET A 1 -13.66 13.79 2.12
N GLU A 2 -14.53 14.47 2.82
CA GLU A 2 -14.15 15.54 3.76
C GLU A 2 -13.19 15.07 4.86
N VAL A 3 -13.38 13.86 5.38
CA VAL A 3 -12.50 13.27 6.39
C VAL A 3 -11.06 13.15 5.90
N LEU A 4 -10.84 12.73 4.64
CA LEU A 4 -9.49 12.61 4.07
C LEU A 4 -8.80 13.98 3.92
N LYS A 5 -9.55 15.02 3.52
CA LYS A 5 -9.01 16.38 3.44
C LYS A 5 -8.58 16.87 4.83
N LYS A 6 -9.42 16.70 5.84
CA LYS A 6 -9.09 17.06 7.24
C LYS A 6 -7.88 16.30 7.76
N LEU A 7 -7.76 14.98 7.44
CA LEU A 7 -6.58 14.20 7.80
C LEU A 7 -5.32 14.75 7.14
N PHE A 8 -5.39 15.08 5.84
CA PHE A 8 -4.26 15.64 5.08
C PHE A 8 -3.82 16.99 5.65
N GLU A 9 -4.76 17.92 5.83
CA GLU A 9 -4.50 19.27 6.35
C GLU A 9 -3.91 19.22 7.77
N ARG A 10 -4.43 18.33 8.63
CA ARG A 10 -3.90 18.11 9.97
C ARG A 10 -2.49 17.53 9.95
N GLN A 11 -2.21 16.61 9.03
CA GLN A 11 -0.93 15.91 8.94
C GLN A 11 0.17 16.80 8.36
N PHE A 12 -0.13 17.54 7.30
CA PHE A 12 0.87 18.27 6.54
C PHE A 12 0.86 19.78 6.78
N HIS A 13 -0.15 20.29 7.51
CA HIS A 13 -0.34 21.72 7.82
C HIS A 13 -0.47 22.60 6.58
N VAL A 14 -1.02 22.04 5.50
CA VAL A 14 -1.32 22.75 4.25
C VAL A 14 -2.71 22.37 3.75
N PRO A 15 -3.41 23.28 3.06
CA PRO A 15 -4.71 22.97 2.48
C PRO A 15 -4.58 21.96 1.34
N VAL A 16 -5.65 21.17 1.12
CA VAL A 16 -5.75 20.32 -0.07
C VAL A 16 -6.12 21.19 -1.26
N GLU A 17 -5.21 21.29 -2.23
CA GLU A 17 -5.43 22.04 -3.48
C GLU A 17 -6.04 21.16 -4.57
N ARG A 18 -5.68 19.89 -4.60
CA ARG A 18 -6.12 18.97 -5.65
C ARG A 18 -6.45 17.59 -5.10
N VAL A 19 -7.48 16.99 -5.70
CA VAL A 19 -7.93 15.62 -5.41
C VAL A 19 -8.12 14.88 -6.71
N ASP A 20 -7.30 13.87 -6.95
CA ASP A 20 -7.33 13.05 -8.16
C ASP A 20 -7.76 11.62 -7.82
N PRO A 21 -8.75 11.04 -8.52
CA PRO A 21 -8.99 9.60 -8.42
C PRO A 21 -7.78 8.86 -9.02
N LEU A 22 -7.30 7.82 -8.34
CA LEU A 22 -6.28 6.96 -8.94
C LEU A 22 -6.90 6.14 -10.06
N GLN A 23 -6.30 6.23 -11.25
CA GLN A 23 -6.68 5.41 -12.40
C GLN A 23 -6.22 3.97 -12.12
N GLY A 24 -7.05 2.99 -12.48
CA GLY A 24 -6.67 1.59 -12.37
C GLY A 24 -7.10 0.90 -11.08
N GLN A 25 -8.18 1.35 -10.43
CA GLN A 25 -8.83 0.58 -9.36
C GLN A 25 -9.39 -0.76 -9.93
N LEU A 26 -8.47 -1.63 -10.33
CA LEU A 26 -8.73 -3.02 -10.71
C LEU A 26 -8.90 -3.87 -9.44
N GLY A 27 -9.96 -3.60 -8.71
CA GLY A 27 -10.28 -4.42 -7.56
C GLY A 27 -11.72 -4.17 -7.13
N GLY A 28 -12.56 -5.19 -7.21
CA GLY A 28 -13.94 -5.18 -6.71
C GLY A 28 -14.06 -5.01 -5.19
N SER A 29 -13.06 -4.41 -4.53
CA SER A 29 -12.99 -4.29 -3.08
C SER A 29 -13.85 -3.18 -2.49
N GLY A 30 -14.49 -2.35 -3.31
CA GLY A 30 -15.27 -1.18 -2.85
C GLY A 30 -14.43 -0.09 -2.16
N ARG A 31 -13.10 -0.18 -2.16
CA ARG A 31 -12.20 0.86 -1.66
C ARG A 31 -12.21 2.06 -2.59
N LYS A 32 -12.37 3.24 -2.00
CA LYS A 32 -12.18 4.49 -2.74
C LYS A 32 -10.77 5.00 -2.45
N ILE A 33 -9.95 5.06 -3.49
CA ILE A 33 -8.55 5.47 -3.40
C ILE A 33 -8.37 6.74 -4.21
N ILE A 34 -7.78 7.77 -3.61
CA ILE A 34 -7.56 9.07 -4.23
C ILE A 34 -6.18 9.60 -3.87
N ARG A 35 -5.63 10.44 -4.74
CA ARG A 35 -4.46 11.24 -4.42
C ARG A 35 -4.91 12.61 -3.95
N LEU A 36 -4.41 13.05 -2.79
CA LEU A 36 -4.56 14.41 -2.31
C LEU A 36 -3.21 15.11 -2.47
N SER A 37 -3.22 16.36 -2.92
CA SER A 37 -2.01 17.15 -3.00
C SER A 37 -2.24 18.59 -2.56
N GLY A 38 -1.17 19.20 -2.03
CA GLY A 38 -1.10 20.57 -1.60
C GLY A 38 0.30 21.12 -1.81
N GLN A 39 0.52 22.40 -1.52
CA GLN A 39 1.77 23.09 -1.73
C GLN A 39 2.35 23.57 -0.41
N GLN A 40 3.61 23.24 -0.15
CA GLN A 40 4.44 23.92 0.85
C GLN A 40 5.44 24.85 0.18
N PRO A 41 6.03 25.81 0.89
CA PRO A 41 7.10 26.64 0.33
C PRO A 41 8.24 25.76 -0.21
N GLY A 42 8.42 25.79 -1.53
CA GLY A 42 9.47 25.04 -2.22
C GLY A 42 9.19 23.54 -2.52
N ALA A 43 8.05 22.98 -2.12
CA ALA A 43 7.76 21.56 -2.37
C ALA A 43 6.26 21.28 -2.56
N LYS A 44 5.95 20.41 -3.52
CA LYS A 44 4.62 19.81 -3.65
C LYS A 44 4.56 18.60 -2.70
N ILE A 45 3.47 18.50 -1.94
CA ILE A 45 3.18 17.36 -1.07
C ILE A 45 2.03 16.57 -1.68
N SER A 46 2.15 15.24 -1.66
CA SER A 46 1.06 14.34 -2.00
C SER A 46 0.95 13.18 -1.02
N ALA A 47 -0.25 12.64 -0.90
CA ALA A 47 -0.55 11.43 -0.14
C ALA A 47 -1.70 10.69 -0.79
N ILE A 48 -1.71 9.38 -0.63
CA ILE A 48 -2.82 8.53 -1.03
C ILE A 48 -3.82 8.46 0.12
N GLY A 49 -5.05 8.85 -0.15
CA GLY A 49 -6.15 8.74 0.78
C GLY A 49 -7.04 7.55 0.44
N VAL A 50 -7.33 6.73 1.42
CA VAL A 50 -8.19 5.55 1.27
C VAL A 50 -9.42 5.70 2.16
N LEU A 51 -10.60 5.38 1.58
CA LEU A 51 -11.86 5.24 2.30
C LEU A 51 -12.38 3.82 2.09
N TYR A 52 -12.59 3.11 3.20
CA TYR A 52 -13.14 1.77 3.18
C TYR A 52 -13.84 1.42 4.49
N ASN A 53 -15.07 0.92 4.40
CA ASN A 53 -15.95 0.74 5.56
C ASN A 53 -15.73 -0.58 6.32
N VAL A 54 -14.86 -1.48 5.83
CA VAL A 54 -14.56 -2.72 6.55
C VAL A 54 -13.40 -2.46 7.50
N ARG A 55 -13.75 -2.21 8.77
CA ARG A 55 -12.80 -1.82 9.82
C ARG A 55 -11.70 -2.85 10.03
N GLU A 56 -12.05 -4.13 10.02
CA GLU A 56 -11.12 -5.23 10.24
C GLU A 56 -10.02 -5.28 9.17
N GLU A 57 -10.38 -5.06 7.91
CA GLU A 57 -9.40 -4.97 6.83
C GLU A 57 -8.50 -3.75 6.96
N ASN A 58 -9.04 -2.60 7.35
CA ASN A 58 -8.24 -1.41 7.59
C ASN A 58 -7.25 -1.64 8.73
N VAL A 59 -7.69 -2.22 9.84
CA VAL A 59 -6.83 -2.55 10.98
C VAL A 59 -5.72 -3.49 10.55
N ALA A 60 -6.05 -4.57 9.83
CA ALA A 60 -5.04 -5.52 9.34
C ALA A 60 -4.01 -4.84 8.44
N PHE A 61 -4.47 -4.04 7.47
CA PHE A 61 -3.60 -3.32 6.55
C PHE A 61 -2.65 -2.36 7.29
N LEU A 62 -3.18 -1.54 8.20
CA LEU A 62 -2.41 -0.55 8.94
C LEU A 62 -1.37 -1.21 9.87
N GLU A 63 -1.76 -2.27 10.58
CA GLU A 63 -0.86 -3.04 11.44
C GLU A 63 0.27 -3.68 10.63
N PHE A 64 -0.05 -4.32 9.51
CA PHE A 64 0.94 -4.98 8.66
C PHE A 64 1.89 -3.95 8.00
N SER A 65 1.36 -2.83 7.51
CA SER A 65 2.19 -1.77 6.93
C SER A 65 3.19 -1.23 7.95
N ARG A 66 2.76 -0.96 9.17
CA ARG A 66 3.65 -0.50 10.27
C ARG A 66 4.67 -1.56 10.66
N HIS A 67 4.24 -2.82 10.72
CA HIS A 67 5.13 -3.94 11.04
C HIS A 67 6.23 -4.08 9.99
N PHE A 68 5.88 -4.13 8.72
CA PHE A 68 6.85 -4.25 7.64
C PHE A 68 7.78 -3.03 7.54
N LEU A 69 7.25 -1.83 7.80
CA LEU A 69 8.08 -0.63 7.84
C LEU A 69 9.13 -0.70 8.97
N ARG A 70 8.77 -1.20 10.17
CA ARG A 70 9.74 -1.41 11.28
C ARG A 70 10.84 -2.41 10.93
N HIS A 71 10.55 -3.38 10.08
CA HIS A 71 11.54 -4.33 9.53
C HIS A 71 12.34 -3.75 8.35
N GLY A 72 12.18 -2.47 8.03
CA GLY A 72 12.89 -1.82 6.92
C GLY A 72 12.51 -2.36 5.55
N LEU A 73 11.27 -2.83 5.42
CA LEU A 73 10.72 -3.31 4.16
C LEU A 73 10.09 -2.16 3.35
N PRO A 74 10.14 -2.22 2.02
CA PRO A 74 9.65 -1.16 1.14
C PRO A 74 8.13 -1.18 1.04
N VAL A 75 7.46 -0.63 2.05
CA VAL A 75 6.01 -0.45 2.10
C VAL A 75 5.67 1.02 2.32
N PRO A 76 4.49 1.49 1.89
CA PRO A 76 4.07 2.86 2.12
C PRO A 76 4.01 3.19 3.63
N LYS A 77 4.54 4.36 3.97
CA LYS A 77 4.39 4.90 5.32
C LYS A 77 2.94 5.32 5.55
N ILE A 78 2.37 4.95 6.70
CA ILE A 78 1.07 5.46 7.11
C ILE A 78 1.27 6.81 7.79
N TYR A 79 0.64 7.85 7.27
CA TYR A 79 0.73 9.22 7.78
C TYR A 79 -0.31 9.51 8.85
N ALA A 80 -1.56 9.12 8.61
CA ALA A 80 -2.68 9.38 9.52
C ALA A 80 -3.79 8.37 9.31
N GLU A 81 -4.64 8.19 10.33
CA GLU A 81 -5.80 7.33 10.27
C GLU A 81 -6.99 7.90 11.03
N ASP A 82 -8.19 7.53 10.58
CA ASP A 82 -9.47 7.73 11.25
C ASP A 82 -10.32 6.47 10.99
N LEU A 83 -10.13 5.48 11.85
CA LEU A 83 -10.78 4.18 11.71
C LEU A 83 -12.29 4.24 11.96
N ASP A 84 -12.78 5.26 12.66
CA ASP A 84 -14.23 5.41 12.92
C ASP A 84 -14.96 5.85 11.64
N HIS A 85 -14.25 6.55 10.74
CA HIS A 85 -14.74 6.91 9.41
C HIS A 85 -14.18 6.02 8.30
N GLY A 86 -13.45 4.96 8.63
CA GLY A 86 -12.83 4.05 7.66
C GLY A 86 -11.81 4.74 6.75
N ALA A 87 -11.09 5.75 7.25
CA ALA A 87 -10.20 6.60 6.47
C ALA A 87 -8.74 6.47 6.93
N TYR A 88 -7.79 6.50 5.99
CA TYR A 88 -6.38 6.65 6.29
C TYR A 88 -5.62 7.34 5.15
N LEU A 89 -4.43 7.85 5.48
CA LEU A 89 -3.48 8.42 4.53
C LEU A 89 -2.19 7.61 4.54
N GLU A 90 -1.71 7.31 3.35
CA GLU A 90 -0.45 6.62 3.14
C GLU A 90 0.46 7.35 2.15
N GLU A 91 1.70 6.95 2.10
CA GLU A 91 2.72 7.50 1.22
C GLU A 91 2.38 7.28 -0.24
N ASP A 92 2.61 8.29 -1.06
CA ASP A 92 2.39 8.28 -2.50
C ASP A 92 3.66 7.86 -3.22
N PHE A 93 3.68 6.65 -3.76
CA PHE A 93 4.78 6.11 -4.56
C PHE A 93 4.68 6.44 -6.06
N GLY A 94 3.74 7.29 -6.46
CA GLY A 94 3.51 7.67 -7.86
C GLY A 94 2.54 6.73 -8.58
N ASP A 95 2.59 6.76 -9.90
CA ASP A 95 1.58 6.13 -10.75
C ASP A 95 2.05 4.82 -11.39
N THR A 96 3.36 4.63 -11.51
CA THR A 96 3.91 3.47 -12.23
C THR A 96 3.84 2.20 -11.38
N THR A 97 3.01 1.27 -11.78
CA THR A 97 2.98 -0.08 -11.20
C THR A 97 4.05 -0.97 -11.80
N LEU A 98 4.45 -2.03 -11.08
CA LEU A 98 5.36 -3.03 -11.64
C LEU A 98 4.76 -3.68 -12.90
N PHE A 99 3.46 -3.87 -12.93
CA PHE A 99 2.76 -4.45 -14.11
C PHE A 99 2.90 -3.55 -15.34
N GLU A 100 2.66 -2.25 -15.20
CA GLU A 100 2.81 -1.28 -16.29
C GLU A 100 4.25 -1.22 -16.78
N PHE A 101 5.20 -1.06 -15.84
CA PHE A 101 6.63 -1.07 -16.14
C PHE A 101 7.05 -2.32 -16.93
N LEU A 102 6.60 -3.52 -16.51
CA LEU A 102 6.91 -4.77 -17.18
C LEU A 102 6.22 -4.89 -18.53
N SER A 103 5.00 -4.39 -18.66
CA SER A 103 4.25 -4.40 -19.92
C SER A 103 4.92 -3.53 -20.98
N GLU A 104 5.44 -2.37 -20.61
CA GLU A 104 6.18 -1.46 -21.49
C GLU A 104 7.53 -2.04 -21.93
N HIS A 105 8.16 -2.85 -21.07
CA HIS A 105 9.50 -3.45 -21.33
C HIS A 105 9.42 -4.88 -21.90
N ARG A 106 8.24 -5.31 -22.36
CA ARG A 106 8.04 -6.63 -22.95
C ARG A 106 7.77 -6.53 -24.46
N ASN A 107 8.72 -6.98 -25.28
CA ASN A 107 8.58 -7.07 -26.73
C ASN A 107 8.37 -8.55 -27.14
N GLY A 108 7.11 -8.96 -27.25
CA GLY A 108 6.77 -10.34 -27.61
C GLY A 108 7.31 -11.37 -26.59
N ALA A 109 8.17 -12.28 -27.06
CA ALA A 109 8.79 -13.31 -26.22
C ALA A 109 10.08 -12.83 -25.51
N THR A 110 10.58 -11.63 -25.83
CA THR A 110 11.84 -11.11 -25.26
C THR A 110 11.54 -10.21 -24.08
N ILE A 111 12.20 -10.46 -22.96
CA ILE A 111 12.12 -9.63 -21.74
C ILE A 111 13.33 -8.71 -21.71
N ALA A 112 13.11 -7.40 -21.61
CA ALA A 112 14.19 -6.43 -21.54
C ALA A 112 15.04 -6.62 -20.26
N PRO A 113 16.36 -6.33 -20.30
CA PRO A 113 17.25 -6.46 -19.14
C PRO A 113 16.76 -5.71 -17.90
N ASP A 114 16.15 -4.54 -18.07
CA ASP A 114 15.58 -3.73 -16.97
C ASP A 114 14.40 -4.41 -16.29
N ALA A 115 13.55 -5.10 -17.05
CA ALA A 115 12.47 -5.90 -16.52
C ALA A 115 13.00 -7.09 -15.70
N VAL A 116 14.03 -7.76 -16.18
CA VAL A 116 14.72 -8.83 -15.42
C VAL A 116 15.32 -8.29 -14.13
N ALA A 117 15.97 -7.12 -14.19
CA ALA A 117 16.54 -6.47 -13.01
C ALA A 117 15.47 -6.10 -11.98
N ALA A 118 14.31 -5.60 -12.43
CA ALA A 118 13.16 -5.30 -11.55
C ALA A 118 12.62 -6.56 -10.87
N TYR A 119 12.41 -7.65 -11.60
CA TYR A 119 12.01 -8.95 -11.04
C TYR A 119 13.00 -9.48 -10.01
N ARG A 120 14.30 -9.41 -10.28
CA ARG A 120 15.33 -9.84 -9.32
C ARG A 120 15.25 -9.06 -8.01
N LYS A 121 15.01 -7.75 -8.07
CA LYS A 121 14.80 -6.92 -6.85
C LYS A 121 13.58 -7.38 -6.06
N VAL A 122 12.47 -7.66 -6.73
CA VAL A 122 11.23 -8.15 -6.07
C VAL A 122 11.48 -9.50 -5.42
N VAL A 123 12.04 -10.46 -6.17
CA VAL A 123 12.31 -11.82 -5.65
C VAL A 123 13.30 -11.79 -4.48
N ALA A 124 14.30 -10.91 -4.51
CA ALA A 124 15.27 -10.78 -3.43
C ALA A 124 14.66 -10.24 -2.12
N VAL A 125 13.57 -9.47 -2.20
CA VAL A 125 12.92 -8.90 -1.01
C VAL A 125 11.80 -9.80 -0.45
N LEU A 126 11.23 -10.70 -1.24
CA LEU A 126 10.13 -11.59 -0.81
C LEU A 126 10.44 -12.41 0.45
N PRO A 127 11.64 -13.07 0.59
CA PRO A 127 11.96 -13.82 1.80
C PRO A 127 11.98 -12.96 3.06
N ARG A 128 12.31 -11.69 2.95
CA ARG A 128 12.30 -10.76 4.08
C ARG A 128 10.87 -10.50 4.57
N PHE A 129 9.90 -10.38 3.64
CA PHE A 129 8.48 -10.29 4.00
C PHE A 129 7.94 -11.58 4.60
N GLN A 130 8.21 -12.71 3.93
CA GLN A 130 7.57 -13.99 4.24
C GLN A 130 8.19 -14.69 5.45
N VAL A 131 9.51 -14.59 5.61
CA VAL A 131 10.25 -15.32 6.63
C VAL A 131 10.71 -14.39 7.75
N GLU A 132 11.49 -13.35 7.44
CA GLU A 132 12.09 -12.51 8.48
C GLU A 132 11.02 -11.74 9.25
N ALA A 133 10.23 -10.92 8.56
CA ALA A 133 9.16 -10.16 9.18
C ALA A 133 7.92 -11.01 9.52
N GLY A 134 7.74 -12.15 8.88
CA GLY A 134 6.65 -13.07 9.16
C GLY A 134 6.73 -13.75 10.52
N ARG A 135 7.92 -13.86 11.15
CA ARG A 135 8.12 -14.56 12.41
C ARG A 135 7.38 -13.94 13.59
N ASP A 136 7.33 -12.63 13.64
CA ASP A 136 6.73 -11.84 14.72
C ASP A 136 5.52 -11.02 14.28
N LEU A 137 4.99 -11.31 13.08
CA LEU A 137 3.79 -10.67 12.57
C LEU A 137 2.57 -11.01 13.43
N ASN A 138 1.76 -10.01 13.74
CA ASN A 138 0.52 -10.19 14.49
C ASN A 138 -0.60 -10.81 13.62
N TYR A 139 -0.59 -12.12 13.47
CA TYR A 139 -1.60 -12.84 12.70
C TYR A 139 -3.03 -12.77 13.28
N LYS A 140 -3.20 -12.29 14.52
CA LYS A 140 -4.53 -12.15 15.14
C LYS A 140 -5.39 -11.08 14.47
N VAL A 141 -4.76 -10.11 13.81
CA VAL A 141 -5.47 -9.06 13.05
C VAL A 141 -5.70 -9.42 11.59
N CYS A 142 -5.27 -10.60 11.16
CA CYS A 142 -5.43 -11.06 9.78
C CYS A 142 -6.91 -11.16 9.37
N TYR A 143 -7.22 -10.72 8.16
CA TYR A 143 -8.56 -10.75 7.58
C TYR A 143 -8.51 -11.48 6.21
N PRO A 144 -9.49 -12.34 5.90
CA PRO A 144 -10.66 -12.72 6.69
C PRO A 144 -10.35 -13.71 7.82
N ARG A 145 -11.03 -13.56 8.95
CA ARG A 145 -10.93 -14.51 10.08
C ARG A 145 -11.78 -15.73 9.81
N GLY A 146 -11.24 -16.91 10.06
CA GLY A 146 -12.00 -18.18 10.05
C GLY A 146 -12.23 -18.82 8.69
N SER A 147 -11.63 -18.32 7.60
CA SER A 147 -11.54 -19.07 6.34
C SER A 147 -10.43 -20.13 6.45
N ARG A 148 -10.52 -21.21 5.62
CA ARG A 148 -9.44 -22.21 5.48
C ARG A 148 -8.09 -21.59 5.08
N TRP A 149 -8.10 -20.38 4.60
CA TRP A 149 -6.96 -19.54 4.27
C TRP A 149 -6.63 -18.64 5.47
N SER A 150 -6.15 -19.24 6.56
CA SER A 150 -5.52 -18.44 7.60
C SER A 150 -4.19 -17.92 7.07
N CYS A 151 -3.79 -16.71 7.44
CA CYS A 151 -2.49 -16.13 7.05
C CYS A 151 -1.29 -17.04 7.38
N LYS A 152 -1.47 -18.04 8.25
CA LYS A 152 -0.47 -19.09 8.53
C LYS A 152 -0.27 -20.07 7.38
N ALA A 153 -1.30 -20.33 6.55
CA ALA A 153 -1.21 -21.34 5.49
C ALA A 153 -0.42 -20.84 4.26
N GLU A 154 -0.29 -19.53 4.09
CA GLU A 154 0.43 -18.96 2.95
C GLU A 154 1.96 -18.92 3.13
N ILE A 155 2.46 -19.21 4.35
CA ILE A 155 3.90 -19.22 4.65
C ILE A 155 4.49 -20.65 4.62
N THR A 156 3.73 -21.65 4.23
CA THR A 156 4.29 -23.00 4.08
C THR A 156 5.07 -23.06 2.77
N ILE A 157 6.33 -22.70 2.84
CA ILE A 157 7.31 -23.01 1.80
C ILE A 157 7.47 -24.52 1.83
N HIS A 158 6.98 -25.20 0.82
CA HIS A 158 7.32 -26.60 0.60
C HIS A 158 8.82 -26.64 0.25
N SER A 159 9.61 -27.14 1.18
CA SER A 159 11.00 -27.50 0.99
C SER A 159 11.12 -28.72 0.07
#